data_4896923e2b6af2876da243e44391d257
#
_entry.id   4896923e2b6af2876da243e44391d257
#
_cell.length_a   1.000
_cell.length_b   1.000
_cell.length_c   1.000
_cell.angle_alpha   90.00
_cell.angle_beta   90.00
_cell.angle_gamma   90.00
#
_symmetry.space_group_name_H-M   'P 1'
#
loop_
_entity.id
_entity.type
_entity.pdbx_description
1 polymer ?
#
loop_
_entity_poly.entity_id
_entity_poly.type
_entity_poly.pdbx_seq_one_letter_code
_entity_poly.pdbx_strand_id
1 'polypeptide(L)'
;MANNRVASSMGKVGEFPVPGAGEAFSCPEDVIEAAVEGLAGCDETVLSETVCGGILDPNQVVSWVDRTKRLLRFHVDPAELRSEVPVVADGLYKLLEQVDLPEGGVSAAELTVRFVEQLVNLRQMLSLDVEAAYAGDPSAAGYDEIVVAYPAIRALAVHRIAHELSKYGVPLLPRIMSEY
;
A
#
# COMPACT_ATOMS: atom_id res chain seq x y z
N MET A 1 -11.95 1.69 36.53
CA MET A 1 -11.16 0.70 37.30
C MET A 1 -11.32 -0.65 36.58
N ALA A 2 -10.54 -0.89 35.58
CA ALA A 2 -10.36 -2.21 34.95
C ALA A 2 -9.11 -2.14 34.07
N ASN A 3 -8.15 -2.88 34.42
CA ASN A 3 -7.27 -3.69 33.61
C ASN A 3 -5.85 -3.69 34.12
N ASN A 4 -5.60 -4.62 35.02
CA ASN A 4 -4.23 -5.01 35.32
C ASN A 4 -4.21 -6.53 35.54
N ARG A 5 -4.52 -7.30 34.48
CA ARG A 5 -4.53 -8.78 34.53
C ARG A 5 -3.79 -9.47 33.38
N VAL A 6 -3.02 -8.75 32.56
CA VAL A 6 -2.24 -9.38 31.47
C VAL A 6 -0.73 -9.52 31.80
N ALA A 7 -0.27 -9.01 32.93
CA ALA A 7 1.16 -8.97 33.25
C ALA A 7 1.67 -10.12 34.14
N SER A 8 0.99 -11.24 34.28
CA SER A 8 1.38 -12.27 35.26
C SER A 8 1.61 -13.69 34.72
N SER A 9 1.85 -13.86 33.45
CA SER A 9 2.23 -15.19 32.90
C SER A 9 3.43 -15.18 31.96
N MET A 10 4.27 -14.16 32.02
CA MET A 10 5.59 -14.27 31.39
C MET A 10 6.45 -15.19 32.26
N GLY A 11 6.42 -16.49 31.95
CA GLY A 11 7.40 -17.44 32.42
C GLY A 11 8.80 -16.92 32.12
N LYS A 12 9.79 -17.30 32.95
CA LYS A 12 11.20 -16.95 32.75
C LYS A 12 11.57 -17.22 31.30
N VAL A 13 11.96 -16.18 30.59
CA VAL A 13 12.55 -16.30 29.25
C VAL A 13 13.84 -17.12 29.44
N GLY A 14 13.80 -18.39 29.01
CA GLY A 14 14.97 -19.25 28.96
C GLY A 14 16.01 -18.64 28.02
N GLU A 15 17.28 -18.93 28.25
CA GLU A 15 18.33 -18.57 27.30
C GLU A 15 18.04 -19.27 25.97
N PHE A 16 17.64 -18.48 24.97
CA PHE A 16 17.47 -19.01 23.61
C PHE A 16 18.85 -19.19 22.97
N PRO A 17 19.09 -20.35 22.31
CA PRO A 17 20.35 -20.56 21.62
C PRO A 17 20.50 -19.52 20.50
N VAL A 18 21.57 -18.72 20.59
CA VAL A 18 21.96 -17.80 19.52
C VAL A 18 22.60 -18.63 18.41
N PRO A 19 22.06 -18.62 17.18
CA PRO A 19 22.63 -19.38 16.07
C PRO A 19 24.07 -18.93 15.80
N GLY A 20 24.95 -19.88 15.50
CA GLY A 20 26.32 -19.61 15.08
C GLY A 20 26.37 -18.80 13.78
N ALA A 21 27.52 -18.16 13.52
CA ALA A 21 27.70 -17.36 12.29
C ALA A 21 27.48 -18.24 11.05
N GLY A 22 26.40 -18.02 10.32
CA GLY A 22 26.01 -18.74 9.09
C GLY A 22 24.87 -19.74 9.27
N GLU A 23 24.37 -19.97 10.48
CA GLU A 23 23.18 -20.77 10.72
C GLU A 23 21.90 -19.92 10.63
N ALA A 24 20.88 -20.46 9.93
CA ALA A 24 19.57 -19.82 9.90
C ALA A 24 18.90 -19.92 11.27
N PHE A 25 18.37 -18.81 11.78
CA PHE A 25 17.56 -18.83 12.99
C PHE A 25 16.30 -19.68 12.78
N SER A 26 16.03 -20.61 13.69
CA SER A 26 14.77 -21.36 13.76
C SER A 26 14.12 -21.10 15.12
N CYS A 27 12.91 -20.59 15.10
CA CYS A 27 12.13 -20.41 16.31
C CYS A 27 11.75 -21.80 16.87
N PRO A 28 11.89 -22.05 18.19
CA PRO A 28 11.46 -23.30 18.79
C PRO A 28 9.97 -23.59 18.54
N GLU A 29 9.65 -24.84 18.25
CA GLU A 29 8.30 -25.25 17.84
C GLU A 29 7.26 -25.03 18.94
N ASP A 30 7.64 -25.27 20.20
CA ASP A 30 6.80 -24.98 21.37
C ASP A 30 6.45 -23.51 21.54
N VAL A 31 7.36 -22.60 21.18
CA VAL A 31 7.11 -21.15 21.18
C VAL A 31 6.16 -20.77 20.05
N ILE A 32 6.30 -21.40 18.88
CA ILE A 32 5.40 -21.20 17.76
C ILE A 32 3.98 -21.69 18.11
N GLU A 33 3.87 -22.91 18.65
CA GLU A 33 2.57 -23.46 19.05
C GLU A 33 1.89 -22.63 20.13
N ALA A 34 2.61 -22.22 21.17
CA ALA A 34 2.05 -21.34 22.20
C ALA A 34 1.58 -19.99 21.65
N ALA A 35 2.31 -19.43 20.69
CA ALA A 35 1.90 -18.20 20.01
C ALA A 35 0.65 -18.40 19.14
N VAL A 36 0.58 -19.52 18.41
CA VAL A 36 -0.59 -19.86 17.57
C VAL A 36 -1.83 -20.06 18.44
N GLU A 37 -1.72 -20.83 19.53
CA GLU A 37 -2.84 -21.03 20.48
C GLU A 37 -3.28 -19.72 21.12
N GLY A 38 -2.32 -18.87 21.54
CA GLY A 38 -2.61 -17.55 22.11
C GLY A 38 -3.32 -16.62 21.14
N LEU A 39 -2.87 -16.61 19.88
CA LEU A 39 -3.50 -15.81 18.83
C LEU A 39 -4.89 -16.34 18.42
N ALA A 40 -5.05 -17.64 18.35
CA ALA A 40 -6.33 -18.27 18.04
C ALA A 40 -7.38 -18.09 19.17
N GLY A 41 -6.91 -17.94 20.42
CA GLY A 41 -7.76 -17.66 21.57
C GLY A 41 -8.03 -16.19 21.85
N CYS A 42 -7.52 -15.27 21.05
CA CYS A 42 -7.85 -13.84 21.14
C CYS A 42 -9.33 -13.63 20.77
N ASP A 43 -10.06 -12.97 21.69
CA ASP A 43 -11.48 -12.71 21.52
C ASP A 43 -11.73 -11.79 20.32
N GLU A 44 -12.41 -12.29 19.30
CA GLU A 44 -12.71 -11.60 18.04
C GLU A 44 -13.79 -10.52 18.16
N THR A 45 -14.30 -10.24 19.37
CA THR A 45 -15.48 -9.38 19.57
C THR A 45 -15.35 -7.98 18.98
N VAL A 46 -14.14 -7.42 18.89
CA VAL A 46 -13.91 -6.10 18.26
C VAL A 46 -13.73 -6.23 16.74
N LEU A 47 -13.21 -7.36 16.27
CA LEU A 47 -12.93 -7.58 14.85
C LEU A 47 -14.14 -8.16 14.13
N SER A 48 -14.98 -8.94 14.80
CA SER A 48 -16.15 -9.62 14.19
C SER A 48 -17.26 -8.65 13.77
N GLU A 49 -17.40 -7.50 14.45
CA GLU A 49 -18.39 -6.49 14.08
C GLU A 49 -17.93 -5.61 12.89
N THR A 50 -16.66 -5.61 12.60
CA THR A 50 -16.07 -4.68 11.60
C THR A 50 -15.70 -5.37 10.27
N VAL A 51 -15.69 -6.70 10.20
CA VAL A 51 -15.03 -7.45 9.12
C VAL A 51 -15.92 -8.52 8.49
N CYS A 52 -17.20 -8.21 8.30
CA CYS A 52 -18.14 -9.12 7.59
C CYS A 52 -18.03 -9.08 6.06
N GLY A 53 -16.86 -8.88 5.51
CA GLY A 53 -16.66 -8.95 4.06
C GLY A 53 -15.20 -8.80 3.66
N GLY A 54 -14.39 -9.81 3.89
CA GLY A 54 -12.99 -9.86 3.46
C GLY A 54 -12.19 -8.58 3.73
N ILE A 55 -11.21 -8.65 4.64
CA ILE A 55 -10.33 -7.50 4.89
C ILE A 55 -9.56 -7.20 3.60
N LEU A 56 -9.69 -5.98 3.08
CA LEU A 56 -8.81 -5.47 2.04
C LEU A 56 -7.36 -5.57 2.52
N ASP A 57 -6.54 -6.36 1.84
CA ASP A 57 -5.12 -6.53 2.18
C ASP A 57 -4.36 -5.25 1.79
N PRO A 58 -3.79 -4.50 2.76
CA PRO A 58 -3.02 -3.29 2.46
C PRO A 58 -1.84 -3.55 1.51
N ASN A 59 -1.26 -4.76 1.53
CA ASN A 59 -0.15 -5.10 0.64
C ASN A 59 -0.59 -5.18 -0.83
N GLN A 60 -1.83 -5.57 -1.10
CA GLN A 60 -2.39 -5.53 -2.46
C GLN A 60 -2.51 -4.10 -2.95
N VAL A 61 -2.97 -3.17 -2.08
CA VAL A 61 -3.05 -1.75 -2.40
C VAL A 61 -1.66 -1.18 -2.69
N VAL A 62 -0.68 -1.46 -1.82
CA VAL A 62 0.71 -1.01 -1.99
C VAL A 62 1.30 -1.55 -3.29
N SER A 63 1.15 -2.84 -3.57
CA SER A 63 1.63 -3.47 -4.81
C SER A 63 1.02 -2.83 -6.05
N TRP A 64 -0.28 -2.53 -6.01
CA TRP A 64 -0.97 -1.86 -7.10
C TRP A 64 -0.48 -0.42 -7.29
N VAL A 65 -0.31 0.34 -6.20
CA VAL A 65 0.25 1.71 -6.24
C VAL A 65 1.67 1.71 -6.83
N ASP A 66 2.52 0.78 -6.39
CA ASP A 66 3.88 0.67 -6.91
C ASP A 66 3.92 0.34 -8.40
N ARG A 67 3.00 -0.50 -8.88
CA ARG A 67 2.86 -0.80 -10.30
C ARG A 67 2.38 0.43 -11.07
N THR A 68 1.39 1.15 -10.55
CA THR A 68 0.87 2.39 -11.14
C THR A 68 1.94 3.47 -11.21
N LYS A 69 2.74 3.66 -10.16
CA LYS A 69 3.88 4.59 -10.18
C LYS A 69 4.89 4.28 -11.28
N ARG A 70 5.10 3.00 -11.62
CA ARG A 70 6.00 2.63 -12.73
C ARG A 70 5.48 3.14 -14.07
N LEU A 71 4.18 3.10 -14.33
CA LEU A 71 3.57 3.65 -15.54
C LEU A 71 3.71 5.18 -15.65
N LEU A 72 3.78 5.85 -14.51
CA LEU A 72 3.90 7.30 -14.44
C LEU A 72 5.35 7.79 -14.59
N ARG A 73 6.33 6.88 -14.71
CA ARG A 73 7.75 7.25 -14.94
C ARG A 73 7.95 7.90 -16.30
N PHE A 74 9.02 8.68 -16.40
CA PHE A 74 9.54 9.18 -17.66
C PHE A 74 10.22 8.03 -18.43
N HIS A 75 10.09 8.02 -19.75
CA HIS A 75 10.71 7.02 -20.64
C HIS A 75 10.25 5.57 -20.44
N VAL A 76 8.95 5.35 -20.30
CA VAL A 76 8.37 3.99 -20.36
C VAL A 76 8.18 3.60 -21.82
N ASP A 77 8.65 2.41 -22.21
CA ASP A 77 8.47 1.87 -23.54
C ASP A 77 6.97 1.73 -23.88
N PRO A 78 6.49 2.16 -25.06
CA PRO A 78 5.13 1.96 -25.48
C PRO A 78 4.64 0.50 -25.43
N ALA A 79 5.53 -0.48 -25.64
CA ALA A 79 5.19 -1.90 -25.51
C ALA A 79 4.94 -2.27 -24.05
N GLU A 80 5.73 -1.76 -23.12
CA GLU A 80 5.52 -1.92 -21.67
C GLU A 80 4.19 -1.27 -21.24
N LEU A 81 3.90 -0.07 -21.72
CA LEU A 81 2.61 0.58 -21.43
C LEU A 81 1.42 -0.25 -21.89
N ARG A 82 1.48 -0.82 -23.10
CA ARG A 82 0.40 -1.68 -23.63
C ARG A 82 0.17 -2.94 -22.81
N SER A 83 1.20 -3.49 -22.20
CA SER A 83 1.10 -4.68 -21.35
C SER A 83 0.68 -4.35 -19.92
N GLU A 84 1.14 -3.24 -19.37
CA GLU A 84 0.96 -2.92 -17.95
C GLU A 84 -0.33 -2.13 -17.65
N VAL A 85 -0.80 -1.27 -18.56
CA VAL A 85 -2.05 -0.51 -18.35
C VAL A 85 -3.25 -1.44 -18.09
N PRO A 86 -3.47 -2.54 -18.85
CA PRO A 86 -4.54 -3.48 -18.55
C PRO A 86 -4.40 -4.15 -17.18
N VAL A 87 -3.17 -4.45 -16.75
CA VAL A 87 -2.92 -5.07 -15.44
C VAL A 87 -3.20 -4.11 -14.30
N VAL A 88 -2.85 -2.83 -14.46
CA VAL A 88 -3.20 -1.78 -13.49
C VAL A 88 -4.71 -1.56 -13.44
N ALA A 89 -5.39 -1.58 -14.59
CA ALA A 89 -6.84 -1.46 -14.64
C ALA A 89 -7.54 -2.63 -13.94
N ASP A 90 -7.17 -3.87 -14.25
CA ASP A 90 -7.72 -5.08 -13.61
C ASP A 90 -7.45 -5.09 -12.09
N GLY A 91 -6.24 -4.69 -11.69
CA GLY A 91 -5.88 -4.57 -10.28
C GLY A 91 -6.73 -3.54 -9.54
N LEU A 92 -6.98 -2.36 -10.13
CA LEU A 92 -7.86 -1.35 -9.55
C LEU A 92 -9.30 -1.86 -9.44
N TYR A 93 -9.81 -2.46 -10.49
CA TYR A 93 -11.16 -3.03 -10.49
C TYR A 93 -11.36 -4.01 -9.34
N LYS A 94 -10.43 -4.94 -9.15
CA LYS A 94 -10.46 -5.91 -8.04
C LYS A 94 -10.37 -5.29 -6.66
N LEU A 95 -9.61 -4.20 -6.49
CA LEU A 95 -9.56 -3.46 -5.24
C LEU A 95 -10.86 -2.71 -4.96
N LEU A 96 -11.49 -2.14 -6.00
CA LEU A 96 -12.76 -1.43 -5.88
C LEU A 96 -13.92 -2.38 -5.56
N GLU A 97 -13.88 -3.64 -6.00
CA GLU A 97 -14.88 -4.65 -5.63
C GLU A 97 -14.80 -5.10 -4.16
N GLN A 98 -13.69 -4.81 -3.46
CA GLN A 98 -13.49 -5.14 -2.06
C GLN A 98 -13.90 -4.02 -1.10
N VAL A 99 -14.37 -2.88 -1.60
CA VAL A 99 -14.79 -1.73 -0.80
C VAL A 99 -16.23 -1.34 -1.11
N ASP A 100 -16.92 -0.82 -0.10
CA ASP A 100 -18.30 -0.34 -0.24
C ASP A 100 -18.31 1.04 -0.92
N LEU A 101 -18.48 1.05 -2.23
CA LEU A 101 -18.61 2.31 -2.97
C LEU A 101 -19.92 3.03 -2.60
N PRO A 102 -19.96 4.38 -2.64
CA PRO A 102 -21.15 5.15 -2.29
C PRO A 102 -22.38 4.74 -3.10
N GLU A 103 -23.52 4.56 -2.44
CA GLU A 103 -24.79 4.27 -3.09
C GLU A 103 -25.17 5.38 -4.09
N GLY A 104 -25.62 4.99 -5.29
CA GLY A 104 -25.93 5.93 -6.37
C GLY A 104 -24.70 6.59 -7.01
N GLY A 105 -23.49 6.20 -6.59
CA GLY A 105 -22.23 6.66 -7.16
C GLY A 105 -21.86 5.92 -8.45
N VAL A 106 -20.61 6.12 -8.84
CA VAL A 106 -20.02 5.50 -10.04
C VAL A 106 -19.64 4.05 -9.75
N SER A 107 -19.90 3.13 -10.67
CA SER A 107 -19.55 1.71 -10.50
C SER A 107 -18.03 1.48 -10.51
N ALA A 108 -17.58 0.35 -9.95
CA ALA A 108 -16.16 -0.05 -9.96
C ALA A 108 -15.59 -0.08 -11.39
N ALA A 109 -16.36 -0.59 -12.35
CA ALA A 109 -15.94 -0.63 -13.75
C ALA A 109 -15.78 0.77 -14.35
N GLU A 110 -16.74 1.66 -14.13
CA GLU A 110 -16.68 3.04 -14.63
C GLU A 110 -15.58 3.84 -13.95
N LEU A 111 -15.37 3.67 -12.63
CA LEU A 111 -14.26 4.28 -11.90
C LEU A 111 -12.91 3.84 -12.46
N THR A 112 -12.77 2.55 -12.77
CA THR A 112 -11.55 2.01 -13.37
C THR A 112 -11.26 2.67 -14.70
N VAL A 113 -12.26 2.79 -15.57
CA VAL A 113 -12.09 3.46 -16.88
C VAL A 113 -11.69 4.91 -16.71
N ARG A 114 -12.39 5.67 -15.86
CA ARG A 114 -12.09 7.07 -15.58
C ARG A 114 -10.67 7.25 -15.00
N PHE A 115 -10.25 6.37 -14.12
CA PHE A 115 -8.89 6.40 -13.58
C PHE A 115 -7.83 6.16 -14.66
N VAL A 116 -8.04 5.19 -15.54
CA VAL A 116 -7.12 4.91 -16.66
C VAL A 116 -7.00 6.12 -17.59
N GLU A 117 -8.11 6.81 -17.89
CA GLU A 117 -8.11 8.05 -18.66
C GLU A 117 -7.29 9.17 -17.97
N GLN A 118 -7.26 9.19 -16.64
CA GLN A 118 -6.50 10.18 -15.87
C GLN A 118 -4.99 9.88 -15.78
N LEU A 119 -4.50 8.70 -16.16
CA LEU A 119 -3.07 8.38 -16.08
C LEU A 119 -2.19 9.38 -16.85
N VAL A 120 -2.67 9.88 -17.99
CA VAL A 120 -1.96 10.90 -18.77
C VAL A 120 -1.82 12.21 -17.99
N ASN A 121 -2.91 12.67 -17.39
CA ASN A 121 -2.93 13.87 -16.54
C ASN A 121 -2.02 13.72 -15.31
N LEU A 122 -2.09 12.56 -14.63
CA LEU A 122 -1.26 12.26 -13.47
C LEU A 122 0.23 12.33 -13.83
N ARG A 123 0.60 11.76 -14.98
CA ARG A 123 1.98 11.80 -15.47
C ARG A 123 2.44 13.23 -15.77
N GLN A 124 1.59 14.06 -16.41
CA GLN A 124 1.91 15.45 -16.70
C GLN A 124 2.12 16.26 -15.41
N MET A 125 1.24 16.09 -14.41
CA MET A 125 1.39 16.75 -13.11
C MET A 125 2.69 16.34 -12.41
N LEU A 126 3.06 15.06 -12.43
CA LEU A 126 4.32 14.60 -11.86
C LEU A 126 5.53 15.15 -12.60
N SER A 127 5.44 15.35 -13.92
CA SER A 127 6.48 16.03 -14.69
C SER A 127 6.73 17.45 -14.15
N LEU A 128 5.69 18.20 -13.93
CA LEU A 128 5.78 19.56 -13.36
C LEU A 128 6.35 19.56 -11.94
N ASP A 129 6.02 18.55 -11.11
CA ASP A 129 6.60 18.40 -9.78
C ASP A 129 8.11 18.16 -9.83
N VAL A 130 8.56 17.32 -10.77
CA VAL A 130 9.98 17.04 -10.98
C VAL A 130 10.72 18.29 -11.48
N GLU A 131 10.13 19.03 -12.42
CA GLU A 131 10.68 20.29 -12.91
C GLU A 131 10.81 21.32 -11.77
N ALA A 132 9.78 21.44 -10.94
CA ALA A 132 9.79 22.36 -9.80
C ALA A 132 10.83 21.95 -8.74
N ALA A 133 10.97 20.65 -8.46
CA ALA A 133 11.99 20.14 -7.54
C ALA A 133 13.40 20.42 -8.05
N TYR A 134 13.65 20.20 -9.34
CA TYR A 134 14.94 20.51 -9.97
C TYR A 134 15.26 22.01 -9.93
N ALA A 135 14.28 22.85 -10.25
CA ALA A 135 14.46 24.30 -10.20
C ALA A 135 14.68 24.83 -8.78
N GLY A 136 14.16 24.14 -7.76
CA GLY A 136 14.28 24.51 -6.36
C GLY A 136 15.55 24.02 -5.65
N ASP A 137 16.28 23.07 -6.23
CA ASP A 137 17.46 22.48 -5.61
C ASP A 137 18.72 22.66 -6.48
N PRO A 138 19.56 23.66 -6.17
CA PRO A 138 20.81 23.91 -6.90
C PRO A 138 21.82 22.74 -6.83
N SER A 139 21.65 21.82 -5.90
CA SER A 139 22.55 20.67 -5.71
C SER A 139 22.17 19.45 -6.53
N ALA A 140 20.97 19.44 -7.12
CA ALA A 140 20.50 18.34 -7.95
C ALA A 140 21.33 18.20 -9.22
N ALA A 141 21.88 17.01 -9.45
CA ALA A 141 22.70 16.72 -10.63
C ALA A 141 21.89 16.60 -11.94
N GLY A 142 20.58 16.30 -11.82
CA GLY A 142 19.68 16.18 -12.98
C GLY A 142 18.29 15.64 -12.59
N TYR A 143 17.42 15.58 -13.58
CA TYR A 143 16.06 15.08 -13.41
C TYR A 143 16.02 13.62 -12.97
N ASP A 144 16.94 12.79 -13.43
CA ASP A 144 17.01 11.37 -13.06
C ASP A 144 17.25 11.20 -11.56
N GLU A 145 18.11 12.02 -10.95
CA GLU A 145 18.34 12.03 -9.52
C GLU A 145 17.05 12.39 -8.76
N ILE A 146 16.34 13.42 -9.19
CA ILE A 146 15.07 13.86 -8.59
C ILE A 146 14.04 12.72 -8.62
N VAL A 147 13.88 12.06 -9.76
CA VAL A 147 12.90 10.98 -9.93
C VAL A 147 13.24 9.75 -9.08
N VAL A 148 14.52 9.40 -8.97
CA VAL A 148 14.97 8.14 -8.34
C VAL A 148 15.19 8.32 -6.84
N ALA A 149 15.80 9.42 -6.43
CA ALA A 149 16.33 9.60 -5.08
C ALA A 149 15.44 10.45 -4.17
N TYR A 150 14.61 11.35 -4.72
CA TYR A 150 13.84 12.28 -3.89
C TYR A 150 12.58 11.64 -3.31
N PRO A 151 12.49 11.49 -1.96
CA PRO A 151 11.31 10.90 -1.32
C PRO A 151 10.04 11.71 -1.59
N ALA A 152 10.16 13.03 -1.74
CA ALA A 152 9.04 13.91 -2.01
C ALA A 152 8.32 13.57 -3.32
N ILE A 153 9.05 13.24 -4.39
CA ILE A 153 8.44 12.85 -5.68
C ILE A 153 7.67 11.54 -5.55
N ARG A 154 8.22 10.59 -4.77
CA ARG A 154 7.52 9.33 -4.48
C ARG A 154 6.23 9.57 -3.70
N ALA A 155 6.27 10.42 -2.67
CA ALA A 155 5.11 10.78 -1.87
C ALA A 155 4.06 11.53 -2.71
N LEU A 156 4.47 12.47 -3.57
CA LEU A 156 3.58 13.19 -4.48
C LEU A 156 2.90 12.24 -5.48
N ALA A 157 3.61 11.26 -6.02
CA ALA A 157 3.02 10.26 -6.91
C ALA A 157 1.90 9.47 -6.21
N VAL A 158 2.15 8.98 -4.99
CA VAL A 158 1.14 8.27 -4.18
C VAL A 158 -0.03 9.20 -3.86
N HIS A 159 0.24 10.42 -3.41
CA HIS A 159 -0.79 11.40 -3.09
C HIS A 159 -1.70 11.71 -4.28
N ARG A 160 -1.14 11.91 -5.49
CA ARG A 160 -1.93 12.21 -6.69
C ARG A 160 -2.81 11.04 -7.10
N ILE A 161 -2.31 9.79 -7.01
CA ILE A 161 -3.09 8.57 -7.26
C ILE A 161 -4.24 8.48 -6.24
N ALA A 162 -3.95 8.63 -4.96
CA ALA A 162 -4.94 8.59 -3.88
C ALA A 162 -5.99 9.70 -4.03
N HIS A 163 -5.55 10.91 -4.36
CA HIS A 163 -6.43 12.06 -4.56
C HIS A 163 -7.40 11.82 -5.72
N GLU A 164 -6.96 11.21 -6.82
CA GLU A 164 -7.84 10.90 -7.95
C GLU A 164 -8.98 9.97 -7.53
N LEU A 165 -8.70 8.93 -6.75
CA LEU A 165 -9.73 8.04 -6.21
C LEU A 165 -10.64 8.74 -5.18
N SER A 166 -10.09 9.63 -4.36
CA SER A 166 -10.85 10.41 -3.39
C SER A 166 -11.93 11.31 -4.01
N LYS A 167 -11.70 11.82 -5.22
CA LYS A 167 -12.69 12.63 -5.95
C LYS A 167 -14.00 11.89 -6.20
N TYR A 168 -13.93 10.58 -6.31
CA TYR A 168 -15.10 9.71 -6.52
C TYR A 168 -15.67 9.13 -5.23
N GLY A 169 -15.15 9.55 -4.08
CA GLY A 169 -15.61 9.07 -2.78
C GLY A 169 -15.21 7.63 -2.47
N VAL A 170 -14.17 7.10 -3.14
CA VAL A 170 -13.67 5.74 -2.86
C VAL A 170 -13.19 5.66 -1.42
N PRO A 171 -13.76 4.77 -0.57
CA PRO A 171 -13.35 4.64 0.81
C PRO A 171 -12.06 3.81 0.93
N LEU A 172 -11.41 3.87 2.07
CA LEU A 172 -10.24 3.08 2.49
C LEU A 172 -9.01 3.15 1.60
N LEU A 173 -9.13 2.92 0.28
CA LEU A 173 -7.97 2.88 -0.63
C LEU A 173 -7.10 4.13 -0.55
N PRO A 174 -7.65 5.37 -0.67
CA PRO A 174 -6.85 6.59 -0.56
C PRO A 174 -6.18 6.73 0.80
N ARG A 175 -6.84 6.26 1.88
CA ARG A 175 -6.30 6.32 3.22
C ARG A 175 -5.13 5.34 3.40
N ILE A 176 -5.27 4.08 2.96
CA ILE A 176 -4.17 3.12 3.00
C ILE A 176 -2.96 3.67 2.22
N MET A 177 -3.20 4.29 1.06
CA MET A 177 -2.14 4.91 0.24
C MET A 177 -1.42 6.05 0.97
N SER A 178 -2.14 6.86 1.76
CA SER A 178 -1.54 7.98 2.49
C SER A 178 -0.69 7.57 3.69
N GLU A 179 -0.87 6.35 4.18
CA GLU A 179 -0.06 5.78 5.27
C GLU A 179 1.15 4.98 4.75
N TYR A 180 1.27 4.79 3.43
CA TYR A 180 2.38 4.10 2.76
C TYR A 180 3.50 5.06 2.36
#